data_97beb90c34d16bc6748c20bfccfb4171
#
_entry.id   97beb90c34d16bc6748c20bfccfb4171
#
_cell.length_a   1.000
_cell.length_b   1.000
_cell.length_c   1.000
_cell.angle_alpha   90.00
_cell.angle_beta   90.00
_cell.angle_gamma   90.00
#
_symmetry.space_group_name_H-M   'P 1'
#
loop_
_entity.id
_entity.type
_entity.pdbx_description
1 polymer ?
#
loop_
_entity_poly.entity_id
_entity_poly.type
_entity_poly.pdbx_seq_one_letter_code
_entity_poly.pdbx_strand_id
1 'polypeptide(L)'
;MAGKILIIIACSGRKRDGGIPGCRWENKNSAISRLSRQKAMSLLTCRRLLAKKFHHKEGMDLGGNREGTVPLIPAIERYDGNLYREIDSALWRKLAGKECVDVLIVSALYGLLTPWEAIRKYELSMNEAYAERYRL
;
A
#
# COMPACT_ATOMS: atom_id res chain seq x y z
N MET A 1 26.34 -16.26 -6.28
CA MET A 1 25.38 -15.36 -5.60
C MET A 1 24.02 -15.43 -6.27
N ALA A 2 23.01 -15.76 -5.51
CA ALA A 2 21.67 -15.69 -6.02
C ALA A 2 21.27 -14.22 -6.18
N GLY A 3 20.78 -13.84 -7.36
CA GLY A 3 20.22 -12.51 -7.59
C GLY A 3 18.92 -12.31 -6.84
N LYS A 4 18.54 -11.07 -6.59
CA LYS A 4 17.24 -10.71 -6.03
C LYS A 4 16.22 -10.58 -7.14
N ILE A 5 15.00 -11.06 -6.87
CA ILE A 5 13.86 -10.90 -7.76
C ILE A 5 12.95 -9.85 -7.17
N LEU A 6 12.60 -8.84 -7.94
CA LEU A 6 11.60 -7.85 -7.59
C LEU A 6 10.34 -8.12 -8.40
N ILE A 7 9.25 -8.37 -7.71
CA ILE A 7 7.93 -8.56 -8.32
C ILE A 7 7.12 -7.28 -8.08
N ILE A 8 6.64 -6.68 -9.15
CA ILE A 8 5.78 -5.49 -9.07
C ILE A 8 4.40 -5.85 -9.59
N ILE A 9 3.38 -5.62 -8.77
CA ILE A 9 1.99 -5.89 -9.14
C ILE A 9 1.15 -4.64 -8.97
N ALA A 10 0.08 -4.53 -9.76
CA ALA A 10 -0.86 -3.42 -9.65
C ALA A 10 -1.84 -3.66 -8.51
N CYS A 11 -2.33 -2.56 -7.92
CA CYS A 11 -3.48 -2.60 -7.02
C CYS A 11 -4.73 -3.04 -7.78
N SER A 12 -5.80 -3.31 -7.06
CA SER A 12 -7.07 -3.73 -7.65
C SER A 12 -8.17 -2.74 -7.32
N GLY A 13 -9.11 -2.54 -8.28
CA GLY A 13 -10.31 -1.75 -8.03
C GLY A 13 -11.21 -2.42 -7.00
N ARG A 14 -11.32 -3.76 -7.04
CA ARG A 14 -12.07 -4.51 -6.05
C ARG A 14 -11.25 -4.67 -4.77
N LYS A 15 -11.88 -4.36 -3.65
CA LYS A 15 -11.27 -4.43 -2.33
C LYS A 15 -12.22 -5.06 -1.33
N ARG A 16 -11.67 -5.82 -0.39
CA ARG A 16 -12.44 -6.39 0.72
C ARG A 16 -12.82 -5.29 1.71
N ASP A 17 -13.98 -5.47 2.35
CA ASP A 17 -14.45 -4.62 3.43
C ASP A 17 -13.76 -4.95 4.76
N GLY A 18 -14.08 -4.13 5.76
CA GLY A 18 -13.72 -4.38 7.14
C GLY A 18 -12.30 -4.00 7.49
N GLY A 19 -11.90 -4.43 8.64
CA GLY A 19 -10.57 -4.26 9.21
C GLY A 19 -10.31 -5.32 10.25
N ILE A 20 -9.06 -5.47 10.65
CA ILE A 20 -8.65 -6.38 11.72
C ILE A 20 -8.52 -5.52 12.98
N PRO A 21 -9.24 -5.83 14.08
CA PRO A 21 -9.09 -5.10 15.34
C PRO A 21 -7.62 -5.04 15.77
N GLY A 22 -7.15 -3.84 16.08
CA GLY A 22 -5.74 -3.61 16.47
C GLY A 22 -4.75 -3.57 15.34
N CYS A 23 -5.16 -3.79 14.10
CA CYS A 23 -4.28 -3.63 12.95
C CYS A 23 -3.94 -2.16 12.75
N ARG A 24 -2.64 -1.84 12.78
CA ARG A 24 -2.14 -0.48 12.69
C ARG A 24 -1.14 -0.35 11.55
N TRP A 25 -1.06 0.82 10.97
CA TRP A 25 0.02 1.13 10.08
C TRP A 25 1.34 1.22 10.87
N GLU A 26 2.35 0.50 10.41
CA GLU A 26 3.68 0.52 11.02
C GLU A 26 4.74 0.77 9.95
N ASN A 27 5.65 1.69 10.25
CA ASN A 27 6.72 2.06 9.31
C ASN A 27 7.55 0.84 8.88
N LYS A 28 7.87 -0.06 9.81
CA LYS A 28 8.69 -1.25 9.52
C LYS A 28 8.09 -2.16 8.44
N ASN A 29 6.77 -2.16 8.28
CA ASN A 29 6.05 -2.98 7.30
C ASN A 29 5.75 -2.21 6.01
N SER A 30 6.09 -0.93 5.95
CA SER A 30 5.73 -0.07 4.83
C SER A 30 6.82 0.01 3.77
N ALA A 31 6.42 0.39 2.56
CA ALA A 31 7.35 0.72 1.49
C ALA A 31 8.25 1.91 1.87
N ILE A 32 7.78 2.79 2.75
CA ILE A 32 8.52 3.95 3.25
C ILE A 32 9.85 3.52 3.88
N SER A 33 9.85 2.44 4.67
CA SER A 33 11.05 1.94 5.35
C SER A 33 12.12 1.41 4.40
N ARG A 34 11.78 1.15 3.15
CA ARG A 34 12.69 0.59 2.13
C ARG A 34 13.29 1.66 1.21
N LEU A 35 12.85 2.89 1.35
CA LEU A 35 13.27 4.00 0.51
C LEU A 35 14.33 4.85 1.21
N SER A 36 15.13 5.59 0.41
CA SER A 36 15.97 6.65 0.95
C SER A 36 15.08 7.70 1.64
N ARG A 37 15.66 8.45 2.57
CA ARG A 37 14.92 9.49 3.30
C ARG A 37 14.17 10.45 2.35
N GLN A 38 14.85 10.90 1.31
CA GLN A 38 14.26 11.82 0.34
C GLN A 38 13.08 11.22 -0.40
N LYS A 39 13.21 9.99 -0.89
CA LYS A 39 12.14 9.28 -1.59
C LYS A 39 10.98 8.94 -0.67
N ALA A 40 11.29 8.55 0.56
CA ALA A 40 10.27 8.29 1.58
C ALA A 40 9.43 9.53 1.88
N MET A 41 10.06 10.69 2.05
CA MET A 41 9.37 11.95 2.27
C MET A 41 8.50 12.34 1.08
N SER A 42 8.99 12.15 -0.14
CA SER A 42 8.22 12.41 -1.37
C SER A 42 6.99 11.52 -1.44
N LEU A 43 7.12 10.25 -1.13
CA LEU A 43 6.00 9.30 -1.13
C LEU A 43 4.93 9.68 -0.10
N LEU A 44 5.35 10.00 1.13
CA LEU A 44 4.44 10.45 2.19
C LEU A 44 3.72 11.75 1.82
N THR A 45 4.43 12.68 1.21
CA THR A 45 3.84 13.93 0.73
C THR A 45 2.77 13.66 -0.32
N CYS A 46 3.05 12.78 -1.28
CA CYS A 46 2.06 12.38 -2.29
C CYS A 46 0.82 11.75 -1.65
N ARG A 47 1.00 10.88 -0.67
CA ARG A 47 -0.12 10.26 0.06
C ARG A 47 -1.00 11.33 0.72
N ARG A 48 -0.39 12.29 1.41
CA ARG A 48 -1.13 13.39 2.05
C ARG A 48 -1.88 14.26 1.06
N LEU A 49 -1.25 14.61 -0.05
CA LEU A 49 -1.88 15.44 -1.08
C LEU A 49 -3.08 14.74 -1.72
N LEU A 50 -2.94 13.47 -2.06
CA LEU A 50 -4.05 12.68 -2.61
C LEU A 50 -5.16 12.48 -1.59
N ALA A 51 -4.83 12.21 -0.34
CA ALA A 51 -5.81 12.08 0.73
C ALA A 51 -6.63 13.36 0.89
N LYS A 52 -5.99 14.51 0.89
CA LYS A 52 -6.65 15.81 0.96
C LYS A 52 -7.52 16.09 -0.27
N LYS A 53 -6.97 15.84 -1.46
CA LYS A 53 -7.68 16.08 -2.73
C LYS A 53 -8.95 15.26 -2.84
N PHE A 54 -8.91 14.00 -2.44
CA PHE A 54 -10.03 13.07 -2.56
C PHE A 54 -10.79 12.86 -1.24
N HIS A 55 -10.59 13.77 -0.27
CA HIS A 55 -11.35 13.84 0.99
C HIS A 55 -11.29 12.57 1.85
N HIS A 56 -10.11 11.94 1.93
CA HIS A 56 -9.88 10.83 2.86
C HIS A 56 -9.55 11.34 4.26
N LYS A 57 -10.03 10.63 5.27
CA LYS A 57 -9.68 10.94 6.67
C LYS A 57 -8.19 10.76 6.90
N GLU A 58 -7.63 11.61 7.74
CA GLU A 58 -6.23 11.52 8.12
C GLU A 58 -5.92 10.21 8.85
N GLY A 59 -4.70 9.75 8.71
CA GLY A 59 -4.17 8.58 9.37
C GLY A 59 -2.70 8.41 9.02
N MET A 60 -1.98 7.65 9.82
CA MET A 60 -0.57 7.39 9.58
C MET A 60 -0.32 6.69 8.26
N ASP A 61 -1.27 5.87 7.82
CA ASP A 61 -1.21 5.20 6.52
C ASP A 61 -1.17 6.19 5.35
N LEU A 62 -1.72 7.37 5.52
CA LEU A 62 -1.72 8.44 4.51
C LEU A 62 -0.75 9.58 4.88
N GLY A 63 0.27 9.29 5.63
CA GLY A 63 1.31 10.26 5.97
C GLY A 63 0.96 11.22 7.10
N GLY A 64 -0.11 10.95 7.85
CA GLY A 64 -0.49 11.73 9.03
C GLY A 64 0.41 11.44 10.23
N ASN A 65 0.32 12.32 11.24
CA ASN A 65 1.13 12.23 12.47
C ASN A 65 0.47 11.38 13.55
N ARG A 66 -0.80 11.04 13.38
CA ARG A 66 -1.58 10.29 14.35
C ARG A 66 -2.22 9.08 13.70
N GLU A 67 -2.42 8.04 14.50
CA GLU A 67 -3.20 6.89 14.10
C GLU A 67 -4.62 7.34 13.75
N GLY A 68 -5.12 6.88 12.59
CA GLY A 68 -6.47 7.18 12.15
C GLY A 68 -7.49 6.27 12.80
N THR A 69 -8.77 6.60 12.57
CA THR A 69 -9.91 5.79 13.03
C THR A 69 -10.44 4.84 11.95
N VAL A 70 -9.91 4.94 10.74
CA VAL A 70 -10.35 4.10 9.62
C VAL A 70 -9.79 2.68 9.80
N PRO A 71 -10.62 1.64 9.63
CA PRO A 71 -10.16 0.26 9.75
C PRO A 71 -9.09 -0.08 8.71
N LEU A 72 -8.06 -0.81 9.14
CA LEU A 72 -6.94 -1.22 8.30
C LEU A 72 -6.83 -2.74 8.26
N ILE A 73 -6.36 -3.26 7.12
CA ILE A 73 -5.88 -4.64 6.97
C ILE A 73 -4.66 -4.63 6.05
N PRO A 74 -3.81 -5.67 6.08
CA PRO A 74 -2.68 -5.75 5.16
C PRO A 74 -3.11 -5.62 3.70
N ALA A 75 -2.31 -4.93 2.90
CA ALA A 75 -2.62 -4.66 1.49
C ALA A 75 -2.96 -5.93 0.71
N ILE A 76 -2.20 -7.00 0.94
CA ILE A 76 -2.43 -8.28 0.27
C ILE A 76 -3.80 -8.89 0.55
N GLU A 77 -4.38 -8.58 1.71
CA GLU A 77 -5.72 -9.01 2.08
C GLU A 77 -6.79 -8.02 1.66
N ARG A 78 -6.43 -6.75 1.52
CA ARG A 78 -7.35 -5.69 1.12
C ARG A 78 -7.74 -5.79 -0.34
N TYR A 79 -6.78 -5.98 -1.23
CA TYR A 79 -7.04 -6.09 -2.66
C TYR A 79 -7.63 -7.45 -3.00
N ASP A 80 -8.73 -7.45 -3.78
CA ASP A 80 -9.55 -8.62 -4.05
C ASP A 80 -9.86 -8.78 -5.56
N GLY A 81 -8.97 -8.29 -6.42
CA GLY A 81 -9.06 -8.52 -7.86
C GLY A 81 -8.60 -9.92 -8.24
N ASN A 82 -8.69 -10.26 -9.53
CA ASN A 82 -8.42 -11.61 -10.03
C ASN A 82 -7.04 -12.12 -9.65
N LEU A 83 -6.00 -11.30 -9.78
CA LEU A 83 -4.65 -11.70 -9.41
C LEU A 83 -4.55 -12.07 -7.93
N TYR A 84 -5.15 -11.26 -7.07
CA TYR A 84 -5.11 -11.46 -5.61
C TYR A 84 -5.90 -12.69 -5.16
N ARG A 85 -6.96 -13.04 -5.86
CA ARG A 85 -7.76 -14.24 -5.58
C ARG A 85 -7.06 -15.52 -5.97
N GLU A 86 -6.29 -15.49 -7.06
CA GLU A 86 -5.55 -16.64 -7.56
C GLU A 86 -4.36 -17.01 -6.66
N ILE A 87 -3.87 -16.07 -5.88
CA ILE A 87 -2.74 -16.28 -4.98
C ILE A 87 -3.25 -16.26 -3.54
N ASP A 88 -3.27 -17.42 -2.91
CA ASP A 88 -3.72 -17.52 -1.52
C ASP A 88 -2.69 -16.93 -0.53
N SER A 89 -3.16 -16.67 0.69
CA SER A 89 -2.31 -16.07 1.73
C SER A 89 -1.13 -16.96 2.14
N ALA A 90 -1.25 -18.28 2.03
CA ALA A 90 -0.15 -19.19 2.32
C ALA A 90 0.99 -19.03 1.32
N LEU A 91 0.68 -18.89 0.03
CA LEU A 91 1.68 -18.64 -1.00
C LEU A 91 2.36 -17.28 -0.81
N TRP A 92 1.59 -16.25 -0.48
CA TRP A 92 2.14 -14.93 -0.17
C TRP A 92 3.11 -14.98 1.00
N ARG A 93 2.79 -15.71 2.06
CA ARG A 93 3.67 -15.89 3.23
C ARG A 93 4.96 -16.60 2.86
N LYS A 94 4.89 -17.60 1.99
CA LYS A 94 6.09 -18.29 1.48
C LYS A 94 7.00 -17.32 0.71
N LEU A 95 6.43 -16.48 -0.13
CA LEU A 95 7.20 -15.49 -0.88
C LEU A 95 7.85 -14.47 0.06
N ALA A 96 7.12 -13.98 1.05
CA ALA A 96 7.64 -13.04 2.03
C ALA A 96 8.79 -13.60 2.87
N GLY A 97 8.81 -14.91 3.10
CA GLY A 97 9.89 -15.58 3.82
C GLY A 97 11.17 -15.79 3.01
N LYS A 98 11.17 -15.50 1.71
CA LYS A 98 12.34 -15.67 0.85
C LYS A 98 13.14 -14.38 0.75
N GLU A 99 14.38 -14.41 1.20
CA GLU A 99 15.28 -13.25 1.16
C GLU A 99 15.60 -12.75 -0.25
N CYS A 100 15.49 -13.61 -1.24
CA CYS A 100 15.78 -13.27 -2.63
C CYS A 100 14.58 -12.71 -3.40
N VAL A 101 13.41 -12.57 -2.77
CA VAL A 101 12.20 -12.10 -3.44
C VAL A 101 11.62 -10.91 -2.67
N ASP A 102 11.45 -9.79 -3.38
CA ASP A 102 10.71 -8.63 -2.90
C ASP A 102 9.45 -8.46 -3.75
N VAL A 103 8.35 -8.09 -3.09
CA VAL A 103 7.10 -7.78 -3.77
C VAL A 103 6.69 -6.35 -3.43
N LEU A 104 6.36 -5.57 -4.44
CA LEU A 104 5.81 -4.24 -4.28
C LEU A 104 4.49 -4.13 -5.03
N ILE A 105 3.57 -3.39 -4.44
CA ILE A 105 2.26 -3.10 -5.03
C ILE A 105 2.23 -1.64 -5.44
N VAL A 106 1.90 -1.36 -6.69
CA VAL A 106 1.66 0.01 -7.17
C VAL A 106 0.21 0.35 -6.90
N SER A 107 0.00 1.32 -6.03
CA SER A 107 -1.31 1.71 -5.52
C SER A 107 -1.72 3.10 -6.00
N ALA A 108 -2.99 3.26 -6.36
CA ALA A 108 -3.54 4.55 -6.75
C ALA A 108 -3.42 5.60 -5.62
N LEU A 109 -3.80 5.23 -4.41
CA LEU A 109 -3.79 6.15 -3.27
C LEU A 109 -2.42 6.22 -2.59
N TYR A 110 -1.79 5.07 -2.36
CA TYR A 110 -0.58 4.97 -1.55
C TYR A 110 0.72 5.14 -2.35
N GLY A 111 0.69 5.00 -3.66
CA GLY A 111 1.85 5.01 -4.54
C GLY A 111 2.54 3.65 -4.55
N LEU A 112 3.38 3.37 -3.56
CA LEU A 112 4.01 2.08 -3.38
C LEU A 112 3.60 1.48 -2.04
N LEU A 113 3.35 0.18 -2.04
CA LEU A 113 3.03 -0.60 -0.85
C LEU A 113 3.87 -1.86 -0.80
N THR A 114 4.16 -2.32 0.40
CA THR A 114 4.52 -3.72 0.61
C THR A 114 3.23 -4.54 0.77
N PRO A 115 3.25 -5.86 0.54
CA PRO A 115 2.07 -6.70 0.75
C PRO A 115 1.51 -6.67 2.17
N TRP A 116 2.36 -6.42 3.17
CA TRP A 116 2.01 -6.46 4.59
C TRP A 116 1.71 -5.10 5.19
N GLU A 117 1.85 -4.04 4.42
CA GLU A 117 1.52 -2.69 4.88
C GLU A 117 0.01 -2.58 5.11
N ALA A 118 -0.39 -2.10 6.30
CA ALA A 118 -1.79 -1.94 6.65
C ALA A 118 -2.41 -0.76 5.90
N ILE A 119 -3.49 -1.02 5.19
CA ILE A 119 -4.18 0.00 4.39
C ILE A 119 -5.68 -0.02 4.62
N ARG A 120 -6.31 1.10 4.33
CA ARG A 120 -7.76 1.28 4.36
C ARG A 120 -8.43 0.81 3.07
N LYS A 121 -9.73 0.61 3.12
CA LYS A 121 -10.54 0.54 1.91
C LYS A 121 -10.69 1.94 1.34
N TYR A 122 -10.50 2.08 0.04
CA TYR A 122 -10.59 3.36 -0.65
C TYR A 122 -11.13 3.19 -2.07
N GLU A 123 -11.70 4.26 -2.60
CA GLU A 123 -12.16 4.35 -3.98
C GLU A 123 -11.32 5.42 -4.69
N LEU A 124 -10.40 5.00 -5.52
CA LEU A 124 -9.58 5.88 -6.34
C LEU A 124 -8.96 5.07 -7.48
N SER A 125 -9.20 5.48 -8.70
CA SER A 125 -8.60 4.83 -9.87
C SER A 125 -7.17 5.30 -10.10
N MET A 126 -6.38 4.48 -10.79
CA MET A 126 -5.03 4.86 -11.20
C MET A 126 -5.03 6.09 -12.11
N ASN A 127 -6.02 6.22 -12.98
CA ASN A 127 -6.14 7.38 -13.88
C ASN A 127 -6.34 8.68 -13.12
N GLU A 128 -7.21 8.67 -12.12
CA GLU A 128 -7.46 9.83 -11.26
C GLU A 128 -6.21 10.21 -10.46
N ALA A 129 -5.58 9.23 -9.82
CA ALA A 129 -4.37 9.44 -9.04
C ALA A 129 -3.20 9.93 -9.90
N TYR A 130 -3.03 9.34 -11.08
CA TYR A 130 -1.97 9.73 -12.02
C TYR A 130 -2.14 11.18 -12.47
N ALA A 131 -3.33 11.54 -12.89
CA ALA A 131 -3.62 12.90 -13.33
C ALA A 131 -3.29 13.94 -12.26
N GLU A 132 -3.58 13.64 -11.00
CA GLU A 132 -3.34 14.55 -9.88
C GLU A 132 -1.85 14.66 -9.53
N ARG A 133 -1.12 13.54 -9.55
CA ARG A 133 0.33 13.54 -9.26
C ARG A 133 1.16 14.30 -10.28
N TYR A 134 0.74 14.28 -11.52
CA TYR A 134 1.48 14.91 -12.63
C TYR A 134 0.82 16.17 -13.18
N ARG A 135 -0.14 16.67 -12.45
CA ARG A 135 -0.76 17.94 -12.78
C ARG A 135 0.14 19.07 -12.32
N LEU A 136 0.76 19.68 -13.28
CA LEU A 136 1.62 20.85 -13.09
C LEU A 136 0.81 22.15 -13.23
#